data_bb9cf38f8725697cb40bed2a8f9b0e84
#
_entry.id   bb9cf38f8725697cb40bed2a8f9b0e84
#
_cell.length_a   1.000
_cell.length_b   1.000
_cell.length_c   1.000
_cell.angle_alpha   90.00
_cell.angle_beta   90.00
_cell.angle_gamma   90.00
#
_symmetry.space_group_name_H-M   'P 1'
#
loop_
_entity.id
_entity.type
_entity.pdbx_description
1 polymer ?
#
loop_
_entity_poly.entity_id
_entity_poly.type
_entity_poly.pdbx_seq_one_letter_code
_entity_poly.pdbx_strand_id
1 'polypeptide(L)'
;MQLCGTLKKKDGRLIDRRYVSIVNFICVKGVNIMFLEERQELIVRMVERDGKVKVKELSAKFKVTEDCIRKDLGSLERQGRLKRTYGGAVKLTQSVHMIEVSRHRHMDVEAKRRIAQAAVSLIQDKDMVFLDVSTSNLAIAELLMKSDRDLTVVTNMVDVLGVLARNPRIELIFAGGQINRGRDGFWGGMTQDFIGRLKPDIAFVGAVGVDVKGNSVSTYDIDDGLNKARIIARSKRAYVVAEARKLSTDGNYDYTPLNALAGLVTDTEPPSDIRAAAAELGIEIVLP
;
A
#
# COMPACT_ATOMS: atom_id res chain seq x y z
N MET A 1 7.89 -38.84 42.33
CA MET A 1 9.31 -39.02 42.01
C MET A 1 9.78 -37.76 41.29
N GLN A 2 10.45 -36.88 42.03
CA GLN A 2 10.93 -35.57 41.60
C GLN A 2 12.07 -35.72 40.59
N LEU A 3 11.99 -35.05 39.46
CA LEU A 3 13.15 -34.79 38.60
C LEU A 3 13.42 -33.28 38.56
N CYS A 4 14.34 -32.88 39.44
CA CYS A 4 14.91 -31.55 39.52
C CYS A 4 15.95 -31.39 38.36
N GLY A 5 15.65 -30.67 37.34
CA GLY A 5 16.57 -30.32 36.24
C GLY A 5 17.32 -29.05 36.56
N THR A 6 18.62 -29.14 36.74
CA THR A 6 19.55 -28.02 37.02
C THR A 6 19.66 -27.04 35.85
N LEU A 7 19.28 -25.81 36.08
CA LEU A 7 19.42 -24.66 35.19
C LEU A 7 20.79 -23.99 35.40
N LYS A 8 21.53 -23.71 34.31
CA LYS A 8 22.74 -22.85 34.37
C LYS A 8 22.45 -21.49 33.75
N LYS A 9 22.83 -20.43 34.47
CA LYS A 9 22.74 -19.04 34.00
C LYS A 9 23.95 -18.68 33.15
N LYS A 10 23.74 -18.15 31.96
CA LYS A 10 24.73 -17.43 31.16
C LYS A 10 24.03 -16.20 30.58
N ASP A 11 24.61 -15.04 30.78
CA ASP A 11 24.17 -13.73 30.26
C ASP A 11 22.70 -13.33 30.57
N GLY A 12 22.24 -13.63 31.80
CA GLY A 12 20.97 -13.10 32.31
C GLY A 12 19.69 -13.78 31.83
N ARG A 13 19.79 -14.84 31.00
CA ARG A 13 18.61 -15.59 30.52
C ARG A 13 18.66 -17.07 30.92
N LEU A 14 17.52 -17.61 31.32
CA LEU A 14 17.33 -19.02 31.63
C LEU A 14 17.10 -19.82 30.33
N ILE A 15 17.97 -20.79 30.05
CA ILE A 15 17.86 -21.65 28.85
C ILE A 15 17.71 -23.11 29.32
N ASP A 16 16.68 -23.81 28.80
CA ASP A 16 16.43 -25.22 29.07
C ASP A 16 17.54 -26.08 28.44
N ARG A 17 18.17 -26.96 29.20
CA ARG A 17 19.26 -27.88 28.77
C ARG A 17 18.91 -28.74 27.57
N ARG A 18 17.66 -29.00 27.28
CA ARG A 18 17.20 -29.75 26.11
C ARG A 18 17.41 -28.98 24.81
N TYR A 19 17.33 -27.67 24.84
CA TYR A 19 17.63 -26.81 23.67
C TYR A 19 19.12 -26.68 23.39
N VAL A 20 19.96 -26.65 24.43
CA VAL A 20 21.44 -26.55 24.28
C VAL A 20 22.02 -27.82 23.67
N SER A 21 21.47 -28.99 23.94
CA SER A 21 21.90 -30.26 23.37
C SER A 21 21.62 -30.39 21.86
N ILE A 22 20.51 -29.85 21.40
CA ILE A 22 20.14 -29.83 19.96
C ILE A 22 21.01 -28.84 19.19
N VAL A 23 21.27 -27.66 19.75
CA VAL A 23 22.11 -26.63 19.13
C VAL A 23 23.60 -27.08 19.03
N ASN A 24 24.14 -27.77 20.05
CA ASN A 24 25.51 -28.28 20.04
C ASN A 24 25.72 -29.52 19.15
N PHE A 25 24.71 -30.33 18.86
CA PHE A 25 24.80 -31.46 17.94
C PHE A 25 24.83 -31.01 16.45
N ILE A 26 24.36 -29.80 16.17
CA ILE A 26 24.31 -29.22 14.82
C ILE A 26 25.59 -28.44 14.46
N CYS A 27 26.44 -28.10 15.45
CA CYS A 27 27.67 -27.30 15.26
C CYS A 27 28.94 -28.08 14.90
N VAL A 28 28.88 -29.40 14.64
CA VAL A 28 30.10 -30.27 14.50
C VAL A 28 30.48 -30.57 13.06
N LYS A 29 30.01 -29.88 12.05
CA LYS A 29 30.58 -30.00 10.68
C LYS A 29 30.45 -28.71 9.89
N GLY A 30 31.09 -27.62 10.24
CA GLY A 30 31.42 -26.53 9.30
C GLY A 30 30.34 -26.06 8.29
N VAL A 31 29.05 -26.39 8.51
CA VAL A 31 27.92 -26.01 7.66
C VAL A 31 27.25 -24.86 8.35
N ASN A 32 27.36 -23.68 7.77
CA ASN A 32 26.59 -22.51 8.14
C ASN A 32 25.12 -22.81 7.83
N ILE A 33 24.37 -23.33 8.80
CA ILE A 33 22.94 -23.62 8.64
C ILE A 33 22.21 -22.27 8.68
N MET A 34 21.89 -21.77 7.50
CA MET A 34 21.04 -20.59 7.35
C MET A 34 19.65 -20.88 7.94
N PHE A 35 19.16 -19.99 8.81
CA PHE A 35 17.84 -20.14 9.39
C PHE A 35 16.74 -20.10 8.31
N LEU A 36 15.64 -20.81 8.59
CA LEU A 36 14.50 -20.92 7.65
C LEU A 36 14.02 -19.54 7.15
N GLU A 37 13.84 -18.61 8.07
CA GLU A 37 13.34 -17.26 7.78
C GLU A 37 14.34 -16.46 6.91
N GLU A 38 15.63 -16.53 7.21
CA GLU A 38 16.67 -15.88 6.41
C GLU A 38 16.73 -16.44 4.98
N ARG A 39 16.60 -17.77 4.84
CA ARG A 39 16.58 -18.43 3.54
C ARG A 39 15.34 -18.03 2.73
N GLN A 40 14.18 -18.02 3.35
CA GLN A 40 12.92 -17.59 2.72
C GLN A 40 13.00 -16.14 2.24
N GLU A 41 13.55 -15.23 3.05
CA GLU A 41 13.73 -13.85 2.68
C GLU A 41 14.68 -13.66 1.49
N LEU A 42 15.78 -14.42 1.46
CA LEU A 42 16.70 -14.41 0.32
C LEU A 42 16.07 -14.98 -0.96
N ILE A 43 15.24 -16.03 -0.84
CA ILE A 43 14.50 -16.58 -1.99
C ILE A 43 13.57 -15.51 -2.56
N VAL A 44 12.84 -14.78 -1.73
CA VAL A 44 11.94 -13.70 -2.17
C VAL A 44 12.72 -12.62 -2.90
N ARG A 45 13.84 -12.13 -2.34
CA ARG A 45 14.71 -11.13 -3.00
C ARG A 45 15.23 -11.61 -4.36
N MET A 46 15.58 -12.90 -4.48
CA MET A 46 16.00 -13.46 -5.76
C MET A 46 14.87 -13.51 -6.78
N VAL A 47 13.65 -13.90 -6.34
CA VAL A 47 12.46 -13.89 -7.20
C VAL A 47 12.10 -12.48 -7.63
N GLU A 48 12.20 -11.50 -6.74
CA GLU A 48 11.94 -10.09 -7.05
C GLU A 48 12.93 -9.53 -8.07
N ARG A 49 14.23 -9.85 -7.92
CA ARG A 49 15.29 -9.36 -8.80
C ARG A 49 15.28 -10.06 -10.17
N ASP A 50 15.19 -11.39 -10.18
CA ASP A 50 15.42 -12.21 -11.37
C ASP A 50 14.13 -12.64 -12.09
N GLY A 51 12.96 -12.30 -11.50
CA GLY A 51 11.62 -12.64 -12.00
C GLY A 51 11.24 -14.11 -11.78
N LYS A 52 12.22 -15.02 -11.69
CA LYS A 52 12.04 -16.47 -11.48
C LYS A 52 13.21 -17.09 -10.76
N VAL A 53 12.94 -18.22 -10.08
CA VAL A 53 13.97 -19.08 -9.47
C VAL A 53 13.67 -20.55 -9.74
N LYS A 54 14.71 -21.41 -9.79
CA LYS A 54 14.55 -22.85 -9.93
C LYS A 54 14.92 -23.58 -8.64
N VAL A 55 14.15 -24.61 -8.29
CA VAL A 55 14.39 -25.45 -7.11
C VAL A 55 15.83 -25.98 -7.08
N LYS A 56 16.32 -26.51 -8.20
CA LYS A 56 17.68 -27.07 -8.31
C LYS A 56 18.79 -26.05 -8.05
N GLU A 57 18.62 -24.82 -8.56
CA GLU A 57 19.57 -23.73 -8.36
C GLU A 57 19.58 -23.24 -6.90
N LEU A 58 18.40 -23.12 -6.28
CA LEU A 58 18.24 -22.74 -4.87
C LEU A 58 18.80 -23.83 -3.94
N SER A 59 18.54 -25.11 -4.23
CA SER A 59 19.08 -26.26 -3.49
C SER A 59 20.60 -26.24 -3.47
N ALA A 60 21.22 -26.05 -4.63
CA ALA A 60 22.67 -25.94 -4.74
C ALA A 60 23.24 -24.72 -4.00
N LYS A 61 22.59 -23.56 -4.15
CA LYS A 61 23.01 -22.29 -3.52
C LYS A 61 22.95 -22.33 -2.02
N PHE A 62 21.85 -22.85 -1.46
CA PHE A 62 21.64 -22.90 0.00
C PHE A 62 22.14 -24.17 0.65
N LYS A 63 22.69 -25.13 -0.15
CA LYS A 63 23.20 -26.44 0.31
C LYS A 63 22.16 -27.21 1.14
N VAL A 64 20.92 -27.21 0.68
CA VAL A 64 19.78 -27.95 1.25
C VAL A 64 19.16 -28.85 0.18
N THR A 65 18.34 -29.82 0.59
CA THR A 65 17.66 -30.70 -0.37
C THR A 65 16.61 -29.94 -1.18
N GLU A 66 16.30 -30.44 -2.39
CA GLU A 66 15.24 -29.89 -3.22
C GLU A 66 13.88 -29.90 -2.51
N ASP A 67 13.61 -30.92 -1.68
CA ASP A 67 12.38 -31.00 -0.89
C ASP A 67 12.29 -29.91 0.18
N CYS A 68 13.41 -29.54 0.77
CA CYS A 68 13.48 -28.40 1.67
C CYS A 68 13.07 -27.12 0.94
N ILE A 69 13.64 -26.87 -0.24
CA ILE A 69 13.28 -25.72 -1.09
C ILE A 69 11.81 -25.78 -1.51
N ARG A 70 11.28 -26.96 -1.90
CA ARG A 70 9.84 -27.08 -2.25
C ARG A 70 8.92 -26.72 -1.08
N LYS A 71 9.30 -27.05 0.16
CA LYS A 71 8.58 -26.66 1.37
C LYS A 71 8.66 -25.16 1.61
N ASP A 72 9.83 -24.56 1.44
CA ASP A 72 10.04 -23.11 1.56
C ASP A 72 9.19 -22.37 0.54
N LEU A 73 9.24 -22.74 -0.74
CA LEU A 73 8.42 -22.16 -1.80
C LEU A 73 6.92 -22.34 -1.53
N GLY A 74 6.50 -23.51 -1.01
CA GLY A 74 5.10 -23.74 -0.62
C GLY A 74 4.65 -22.88 0.56
N SER A 75 5.54 -22.58 1.51
CA SER A 75 5.26 -21.64 2.60
C SER A 75 5.14 -20.20 2.09
N LEU A 76 6.07 -19.77 1.23
CA LEU A 76 6.07 -18.44 0.64
C LEU A 76 4.88 -18.21 -0.30
N GLU A 77 4.44 -19.24 -1.02
CA GLU A 77 3.22 -19.17 -1.84
C GLU A 77 1.97 -19.00 -0.98
N ARG A 78 1.84 -19.73 0.13
CA ARG A 78 0.73 -19.54 1.10
C ARG A 78 0.73 -18.17 1.75
N GLN A 79 1.91 -17.57 1.92
CA GLN A 79 2.08 -16.19 2.39
C GLN A 79 1.84 -15.15 1.29
N GLY A 80 1.55 -15.59 0.04
CA GLY A 80 1.32 -14.68 -1.08
C GLY A 80 2.59 -13.94 -1.55
N ARG A 81 3.79 -14.47 -1.29
CA ARG A 81 5.06 -13.79 -1.63
C ARG A 81 5.65 -14.18 -2.99
N LEU A 82 5.21 -15.28 -3.56
CA LEU A 82 5.61 -15.79 -4.88
C LEU A 82 4.56 -16.79 -5.40
N LYS A 83 4.64 -17.16 -6.69
CA LYS A 83 3.83 -18.21 -7.31
C LYS A 83 4.71 -19.38 -7.69
N ARG A 84 4.37 -20.60 -7.24
CA ARG A 84 5.07 -21.80 -7.63
C ARG A 84 4.79 -22.18 -9.08
N THR A 85 5.79 -22.73 -9.74
CA THR A 85 5.71 -23.32 -11.07
C THR A 85 6.31 -24.72 -11.05
N TYR A 86 6.18 -25.46 -12.14
CA TYR A 86 6.86 -26.74 -12.27
C TYR A 86 8.37 -26.53 -12.21
N GLY A 87 8.99 -26.99 -11.10
CA GLY A 87 10.44 -26.91 -10.87
C GLY A 87 10.98 -25.60 -10.29
N GLY A 88 10.13 -24.67 -9.85
CA GLY A 88 10.59 -23.39 -9.27
C GLY A 88 9.48 -22.49 -8.74
N ALA A 89 9.79 -21.21 -8.77
CA ALA A 89 8.82 -20.15 -8.50
C ALA A 89 9.09 -18.94 -9.38
N VAL A 90 8.04 -18.18 -9.64
CA VAL A 90 8.10 -16.92 -10.37
C VAL A 90 7.60 -15.79 -9.46
N LYS A 91 8.03 -14.58 -9.79
CA LYS A 91 7.44 -13.38 -9.19
C LYS A 91 5.93 -13.46 -9.39
N LEU A 92 5.20 -13.19 -8.32
CA LEU A 92 3.76 -13.02 -8.47
C LEU A 92 3.55 -11.88 -9.48
N THR A 93 3.02 -12.23 -10.64
CA THR A 93 2.33 -11.28 -11.51
C THR A 93 0.92 -11.06 -10.93
N GLN A 94 0.85 -11.00 -9.59
CA GLN A 94 -0.35 -10.49 -8.94
C GLN A 94 -0.26 -8.99 -9.04
N SER A 95 -1.40 -8.40 -9.33
CA SER A 95 -1.53 -6.96 -9.46
C SER A 95 -0.54 -6.26 -8.53
N VAL A 96 0.37 -5.52 -9.11
CA VAL A 96 1.36 -4.65 -8.45
C VAL A 96 0.73 -3.94 -7.26
N HIS A 97 -0.58 -3.72 -7.33
CA HIS A 97 -1.46 -3.13 -6.34
C HIS A 97 -1.43 -3.83 -4.95
N MET A 98 -1.44 -5.18 -4.85
CA MET A 98 -1.48 -5.85 -3.52
C MET A 98 -0.17 -5.74 -2.73
N ILE A 99 0.97 -5.81 -3.43
CA ILE A 99 2.28 -5.69 -2.78
C ILE A 99 2.55 -4.23 -2.43
N GLU A 100 2.08 -3.30 -3.25
CA GLU A 100 2.30 -1.88 -3.06
C GLU A 100 1.43 -1.31 -1.93
N VAL A 101 0.15 -1.62 -1.83
CA VAL A 101 -0.71 -1.06 -0.77
C VAL A 101 -0.19 -1.40 0.62
N SER A 102 0.18 -2.67 0.89
CA SER A 102 0.75 -3.04 2.20
C SER A 102 2.12 -2.41 2.45
N ARG A 103 2.94 -2.25 1.42
CA ARG A 103 4.24 -1.58 1.48
C ARG A 103 4.08 -0.07 1.65
N HIS A 104 3.20 0.55 0.85
CA HIS A 104 2.94 1.99 0.88
C HIS A 104 2.28 2.44 2.19
N ARG A 105 1.56 1.56 2.90
CA ARG A 105 0.94 1.90 4.18
C ARG A 105 1.96 2.36 5.23
N HIS A 106 3.15 1.78 5.24
CA HIS A 106 4.23 2.06 6.20
C HIS A 106 5.36 2.93 5.63
N MET A 107 5.32 3.27 4.34
CA MET A 107 6.30 4.15 3.72
C MET A 107 5.84 5.60 3.77
N ASP A 108 6.80 6.50 3.97
CA ASP A 108 6.61 7.96 3.86
C ASP A 108 5.45 8.50 4.73
N VAL A 109 5.27 7.95 5.95
CA VAL A 109 4.18 8.33 6.86
C VAL A 109 4.15 9.83 7.13
N GLU A 110 5.34 10.45 7.28
CA GLU A 110 5.44 11.89 7.52
C GLU A 110 5.05 12.72 6.30
N ALA A 111 5.40 12.29 5.09
CA ALA A 111 4.96 12.93 3.85
C ALA A 111 3.42 12.89 3.73
N LYS A 112 2.81 11.73 3.99
CA LYS A 112 1.34 11.59 3.96
C LYS A 112 0.65 12.43 5.04
N ARG A 113 1.26 12.55 6.22
CA ARG A 113 0.75 13.42 7.28
C ARG A 113 0.75 14.89 6.83
N ARG A 114 1.81 15.35 6.17
CA ARG A 114 1.87 16.71 5.58
C ARG A 114 0.80 16.90 4.50
N ILE A 115 0.67 15.96 3.56
CA ILE A 115 -0.39 15.99 2.54
C ILE A 115 -1.77 16.07 3.19
N ALA A 116 -2.01 15.27 4.23
CA ALA A 116 -3.28 15.27 4.94
C ALA A 116 -3.58 16.61 5.62
N GLN A 117 -2.58 17.28 6.20
CA GLN A 117 -2.75 18.62 6.77
C GLN A 117 -3.16 19.64 5.71
N ALA A 118 -2.49 19.65 4.56
CA ALA A 118 -2.83 20.51 3.43
C ALA A 118 -4.24 20.21 2.88
N ALA A 119 -4.57 18.93 2.70
CA ALA A 119 -5.89 18.51 2.21
C ALA A 119 -7.03 18.91 3.15
N VAL A 120 -6.86 18.73 4.48
CA VAL A 120 -7.87 19.11 5.48
C VAL A 120 -8.12 20.61 5.52
N SER A 121 -7.13 21.45 5.19
CA SER A 121 -7.32 22.91 5.12
C SER A 121 -8.27 23.35 3.99
N LEU A 122 -8.42 22.53 2.95
CA LEU A 122 -9.33 22.78 1.82
C LEU A 122 -10.79 22.41 2.10
N ILE A 123 -11.05 21.64 3.14
CA ILE A 123 -12.39 21.15 3.51
C ILE A 123 -13.10 22.23 4.33
N GLN A 124 -14.35 22.51 4.00
CA GLN A 124 -15.20 23.40 4.74
C GLN A 124 -16.17 22.61 5.63
N ASP A 125 -16.69 23.26 6.67
CA ASP A 125 -17.74 22.66 7.49
C ASP A 125 -18.99 22.35 6.65
N LYS A 126 -19.61 21.19 6.89
CA LYS A 126 -20.75 20.64 6.15
C LYS A 126 -20.47 20.20 4.71
N ASP A 127 -19.20 20.19 4.25
CA ASP A 127 -18.85 19.61 2.96
C ASP A 127 -19.20 18.13 2.89
N MET A 128 -19.63 17.69 1.71
CA MET A 128 -19.57 16.29 1.32
C MET A 128 -18.19 16.00 0.73
N VAL A 129 -17.38 15.25 1.46
CA VAL A 129 -16.00 14.92 1.12
C VAL A 129 -15.92 13.50 0.57
N PHE A 130 -15.32 13.30 -0.59
CA PHE A 130 -15.02 11.95 -1.09
C PHE A 130 -13.55 11.60 -0.85
N LEU A 131 -13.32 10.48 -0.16
CA LEU A 131 -11.98 9.90 0.05
C LEU A 131 -11.90 8.56 -0.68
N ASP A 132 -11.11 8.50 -1.76
CA ASP A 132 -10.94 7.27 -2.53
C ASP A 132 -9.91 6.30 -1.92
N VAL A 133 -9.69 5.16 -2.60
CA VAL A 133 -8.73 4.13 -2.16
C VAL A 133 -7.30 4.63 -2.33
N SER A 134 -6.73 5.20 -1.28
CA SER A 134 -5.30 5.54 -1.22
C SER A 134 -4.78 5.70 0.21
N THR A 135 -3.50 5.43 0.42
CA THR A 135 -2.87 5.59 1.75
C THR A 135 -2.75 7.04 2.19
N SER A 136 -2.74 8.00 1.26
CA SER A 136 -2.82 9.44 1.56
C SER A 136 -4.20 9.82 2.07
N ASN A 137 -5.26 9.26 1.49
CA ASN A 137 -6.64 9.46 1.96
C ASN A 137 -6.88 8.83 3.34
N LEU A 138 -6.22 7.72 3.65
CA LEU A 138 -6.23 7.17 5.00
C LEU A 138 -5.66 8.16 6.01
N ALA A 139 -4.54 8.83 5.68
CA ALA A 139 -3.97 9.86 6.54
C ALA A 139 -4.89 11.09 6.70
N ILE A 140 -5.63 11.47 5.64
CA ILE A 140 -6.68 12.50 5.73
C ILE A 140 -7.77 12.05 6.72
N ALA A 141 -8.26 10.82 6.59
CA ALA A 141 -9.27 10.26 7.48
C ALA A 141 -8.81 10.23 8.95
N GLU A 142 -7.54 9.89 9.22
CA GLU A 142 -6.96 9.91 10.56
C GLU A 142 -6.95 11.31 11.20
N LEU A 143 -6.77 12.36 10.39
CA LEU A 143 -6.91 13.75 10.88
C LEU A 143 -8.37 14.15 11.07
N LEU A 144 -9.27 13.79 10.14
CA LEU A 144 -10.69 14.07 10.26
C LEU A 144 -11.33 13.35 11.45
N MET A 145 -10.83 12.17 11.81
CA MET A 145 -11.26 11.44 13.02
C MET A 145 -11.11 12.28 14.29
N LYS A 146 -10.13 13.18 14.33
CA LYS A 146 -9.84 14.07 15.46
C LYS A 146 -10.45 15.45 15.32
N SER A 147 -11.20 15.68 14.25
CA SER A 147 -11.83 16.97 13.92
C SER A 147 -13.18 17.12 14.60
N ASP A 148 -13.51 18.34 14.98
CA ASP A 148 -14.84 18.71 15.49
C ASP A 148 -15.80 19.20 14.39
N ARG A 149 -15.44 19.07 13.12
CA ARG A 149 -16.24 19.49 11.98
C ARG A 149 -17.41 18.54 11.74
N ASP A 150 -18.55 19.10 11.38
CA ASP A 150 -19.70 18.34 10.90
C ASP A 150 -19.55 18.12 9.39
N LEU A 151 -19.31 16.87 8.97
CA LEU A 151 -19.03 16.50 7.58
C LEU A 151 -19.87 15.32 7.14
N THR A 152 -20.14 15.24 5.84
CA THR A 152 -20.54 13.99 5.19
C THR A 152 -19.33 13.42 4.46
N VAL A 153 -18.81 12.27 4.89
CA VAL A 153 -17.68 11.63 4.21
C VAL A 153 -18.16 10.41 3.44
N VAL A 154 -17.86 10.39 2.16
CA VAL A 154 -18.09 9.24 1.27
C VAL A 154 -16.75 8.57 1.01
N THR A 155 -16.70 7.25 1.10
CA THR A 155 -15.50 6.49 0.77
C THR A 155 -15.84 5.12 0.19
N ASN A 156 -14.98 4.60 -0.66
CA ASN A 156 -14.96 3.21 -1.10
C ASN A 156 -13.78 2.42 -0.49
N MET A 157 -13.07 2.99 0.49
CA MET A 157 -11.93 2.38 1.16
C MET A 157 -12.32 1.80 2.52
N VAL A 158 -11.99 0.51 2.75
CA VAL A 158 -12.32 -0.21 4.00
C VAL A 158 -11.66 0.42 5.22
N ASP A 159 -10.40 0.84 5.10
CA ASP A 159 -9.66 1.42 6.23
C ASP A 159 -10.20 2.79 6.63
N VAL A 160 -10.58 3.63 5.66
CA VAL A 160 -11.21 4.93 5.92
C VAL A 160 -12.53 4.73 6.66
N LEU A 161 -13.36 3.75 6.24
CA LEU A 161 -14.58 3.38 6.96
C LEU A 161 -14.25 3.00 8.41
N GLY A 162 -13.26 2.13 8.63
CA GLY A 162 -12.86 1.67 9.96
C GLY A 162 -12.36 2.78 10.90
N VAL A 163 -11.68 3.79 10.33
CA VAL A 163 -11.20 4.95 11.09
C VAL A 163 -12.36 5.88 11.44
N LEU A 164 -13.15 6.31 10.46
CA LEU A 164 -14.13 7.38 10.63
C LEU A 164 -15.42 6.94 11.33
N ALA A 165 -15.74 5.64 11.34
CA ALA A 165 -16.94 5.11 12.01
C ALA A 165 -17.03 5.44 13.52
N ARG A 166 -15.95 5.94 14.11
CA ARG A 166 -15.88 6.31 15.53
C ARG A 166 -16.14 7.79 15.80
N ASN A 167 -16.19 8.64 14.77
CA ASN A 167 -16.46 10.07 14.94
C ASN A 167 -17.95 10.35 14.73
N PRO A 168 -18.72 10.72 15.80
CA PRO A 168 -20.15 10.93 15.71
C PRO A 168 -20.56 12.20 14.93
N ARG A 169 -19.61 13.10 14.63
CA ARG A 169 -19.86 14.31 13.83
C ARG A 169 -19.75 14.07 12.33
N ILE A 170 -19.28 12.89 11.94
CA ILE A 170 -19.11 12.53 10.54
C ILE A 170 -20.26 11.61 10.13
N GLU A 171 -21.13 12.08 9.25
CA GLU A 171 -22.04 11.22 8.52
C GLU A 171 -21.23 10.41 7.49
N LEU A 172 -21.11 9.11 7.71
CA LEU A 172 -20.25 8.24 6.92
C LEU A 172 -21.06 7.42 5.93
N ILE A 173 -20.81 7.62 4.65
CA ILE A 173 -21.43 6.90 3.55
C ILE A 173 -20.39 5.98 2.89
N PHE A 174 -20.71 4.70 2.76
CA PHE A 174 -19.80 3.72 2.18
C PHE A 174 -20.23 3.29 0.78
N ALA A 175 -19.39 3.57 -0.21
CA ALA A 175 -19.60 3.15 -1.59
C ALA A 175 -19.12 1.70 -1.76
N GLY A 176 -19.99 0.75 -1.41
CA GLY A 176 -19.73 -0.68 -1.53
C GLY A 176 -19.80 -1.19 -2.96
N GLY A 177 -19.53 -2.48 -3.14
CA GLY A 177 -19.55 -3.15 -4.43
C GLY A 177 -18.71 -4.42 -4.42
N GLN A 178 -17.95 -4.67 -5.48
CA GLN A 178 -17.00 -5.78 -5.54
C GLN A 178 -15.71 -5.38 -4.81
N ILE A 179 -15.32 -6.16 -3.81
CA ILE A 179 -14.04 -5.92 -3.12
C ILE A 179 -12.88 -6.20 -4.07
N ASN A 180 -11.91 -5.29 -4.07
CA ASN A 180 -10.70 -5.43 -4.88
C ASN A 180 -9.78 -6.56 -4.40
N ARG A 181 -8.78 -6.90 -5.20
CA ARG A 181 -7.81 -7.96 -4.85
C ARG A 181 -6.96 -7.60 -3.63
N GLY A 182 -6.72 -6.30 -3.39
CA GLY A 182 -6.01 -5.78 -2.21
C GLY A 182 -6.82 -5.89 -0.92
N ARG A 183 -8.13 -6.14 -1.03
CA ARG A 183 -9.10 -6.15 0.08
C ARG A 183 -9.12 -4.85 0.89
N ASP A 184 -8.75 -3.76 0.28
CA ASP A 184 -8.69 -2.43 0.88
C ASP A 184 -9.75 -1.47 0.34
N GLY A 185 -10.44 -1.83 -0.76
CA GLY A 185 -11.47 -1.00 -1.36
C GLY A 185 -12.44 -1.73 -2.27
N PHE A 186 -13.45 -0.98 -2.70
CA PHE A 186 -14.51 -1.46 -3.57
C PHE A 186 -14.50 -0.74 -4.91
N TRP A 187 -14.78 -1.49 -5.98
CA TRP A 187 -14.88 -1.00 -7.34
C TRP A 187 -15.88 -1.80 -8.20
N GLY A 188 -15.85 -1.58 -9.52
CA GLY A 188 -16.76 -2.21 -10.47
C GLY A 188 -18.07 -1.47 -10.65
N GLY A 189 -18.95 -2.02 -11.47
CA GLY A 189 -20.17 -1.34 -11.95
C GLY A 189 -21.10 -0.83 -10.83
N MET A 190 -21.28 -1.60 -9.75
CA MET A 190 -22.12 -1.18 -8.62
C MET A 190 -21.56 0.05 -7.90
N THR A 191 -20.25 0.06 -7.66
CA THR A 191 -19.56 1.19 -7.01
C THR A 191 -19.62 2.42 -7.91
N GLN A 192 -19.37 2.26 -9.21
CA GLN A 192 -19.43 3.35 -10.19
C GLN A 192 -20.83 3.93 -10.34
N ASP A 193 -21.88 3.09 -10.36
CA ASP A 193 -23.26 3.56 -10.43
C ASP A 193 -23.65 4.34 -9.17
N PHE A 194 -23.27 3.86 -8.00
CA PHE A 194 -23.50 4.57 -6.74
C PHE A 194 -22.79 5.93 -6.72
N ILE A 195 -21.49 5.98 -7.03
CA ILE A 195 -20.69 7.20 -7.11
C ILE A 195 -21.30 8.19 -8.12
N GLY A 196 -21.76 7.66 -9.26
CA GLY A 196 -22.35 8.46 -10.33
C GLY A 196 -23.61 9.28 -9.93
N ARG A 197 -24.24 8.96 -8.82
CA ARG A 197 -25.43 9.67 -8.28
C ARG A 197 -25.08 10.74 -7.25
N LEU A 198 -23.83 10.74 -6.76
CA LEU A 198 -23.36 11.70 -5.76
C LEU A 198 -22.89 13.00 -6.42
N LYS A 199 -22.78 14.05 -5.61
CA LYS A 199 -22.20 15.34 -5.99
C LYS A 199 -21.33 15.87 -4.84
N PRO A 200 -20.14 15.27 -4.61
CA PRO A 200 -19.26 15.74 -3.55
C PRO A 200 -18.85 17.21 -3.76
N ASP A 201 -18.73 17.96 -2.67
CA ASP A 201 -18.23 19.33 -2.69
C ASP A 201 -16.72 19.33 -2.96
N ILE A 202 -16.03 18.35 -2.37
CA ILE A 202 -14.60 18.13 -2.56
C ILE A 202 -14.28 16.64 -2.60
N ALA A 203 -13.37 16.25 -3.50
CA ALA A 203 -12.85 14.88 -3.56
C ALA A 203 -11.33 14.88 -3.55
N PHE A 204 -10.76 13.89 -2.87
CA PHE A 204 -9.34 13.60 -2.89
C PHE A 204 -9.10 12.24 -3.54
N VAL A 205 -8.34 12.21 -4.62
CA VAL A 205 -8.03 10.99 -5.37
C VAL A 205 -6.53 10.71 -5.30
N GLY A 206 -6.19 9.44 -5.06
CA GLY A 206 -4.80 9.00 -5.02
C GLY A 206 -4.25 8.73 -6.42
N ALA A 207 -2.92 8.76 -6.56
CA ALA A 207 -2.22 8.42 -7.78
C ALA A 207 -1.05 7.46 -7.51
N VAL A 208 -0.72 6.68 -8.53
CA VAL A 208 0.55 5.95 -8.65
C VAL A 208 1.59 6.89 -9.22
N GLY A 209 1.25 7.63 -10.27
CA GLY A 209 2.08 8.61 -10.92
C GLY A 209 1.31 9.86 -11.34
N VAL A 210 2.02 10.98 -11.39
CA VAL A 210 1.52 12.27 -11.88
C VAL A 210 2.56 12.81 -12.87
N ASP A 211 2.25 12.77 -14.15
CA ASP A 211 3.06 13.44 -15.16
C ASP A 211 2.52 14.85 -15.42
N VAL A 212 3.14 15.82 -14.75
CA VAL A 212 2.71 17.22 -14.85
C VAL A 212 2.96 17.77 -16.25
N LYS A 213 4.08 17.40 -16.91
CA LYS A 213 4.42 17.87 -18.25
C LYS A 213 3.59 17.20 -19.34
N GLY A 214 3.29 15.90 -19.16
CA GLY A 214 2.40 15.13 -20.02
C GLY A 214 0.92 15.33 -19.73
N ASN A 215 0.57 16.13 -18.71
CA ASN A 215 -0.81 16.39 -18.31
C ASN A 215 -1.60 15.10 -18.02
N SER A 216 -1.02 14.14 -17.29
CA SER A 216 -1.70 12.89 -16.96
C SER A 216 -1.55 12.50 -15.50
N VAL A 217 -2.56 11.75 -15.00
CA VAL A 217 -2.57 11.14 -13.68
C VAL A 217 -2.92 9.66 -13.83
N SER A 218 -2.08 8.79 -13.29
CA SER A 218 -2.12 7.36 -13.58
C SER A 218 -2.28 6.48 -12.34
N THR A 219 -2.79 5.28 -12.58
CA THR A 219 -2.89 4.17 -11.62
C THR A 219 -2.47 2.86 -12.28
N TYR A 220 -2.44 1.75 -11.49
CA TYR A 220 -2.11 0.43 -12.04
C TYR A 220 -3.33 -0.36 -12.52
N ASP A 221 -4.50 -0.12 -11.93
CA ASP A 221 -5.70 -0.94 -12.16
C ASP A 221 -6.76 -0.13 -12.89
N ILE A 222 -7.34 -0.73 -13.94
CA ILE A 222 -8.36 -0.10 -14.78
C ILE A 222 -9.62 0.21 -13.98
N ASP A 223 -10.08 -0.72 -13.15
CA ASP A 223 -11.29 -0.53 -12.35
C ASP A 223 -11.13 0.56 -11.29
N ASP A 224 -9.93 0.66 -10.69
CA ASP A 224 -9.55 1.77 -9.81
C ASP A 224 -9.57 3.09 -10.58
N GLY A 225 -8.95 3.13 -11.76
CA GLY A 225 -8.94 4.33 -12.61
C GLY A 225 -10.33 4.78 -13.04
N LEU A 226 -11.21 3.85 -13.42
CA LEU A 226 -12.60 4.16 -13.78
C LEU A 226 -13.38 4.73 -12.59
N ASN A 227 -13.16 4.22 -11.38
CA ASN A 227 -13.77 4.81 -10.17
C ASN A 227 -13.28 6.23 -9.94
N LYS A 228 -11.95 6.46 -10.00
CA LYS A 228 -11.35 7.80 -9.81
C LYS A 228 -11.87 8.79 -10.84
N ALA A 229 -11.89 8.41 -12.11
CA ALA A 229 -12.46 9.26 -13.18
C ALA A 229 -13.94 9.62 -12.89
N ARG A 230 -14.72 8.64 -12.39
CA ARG A 230 -16.13 8.88 -12.02
C ARG A 230 -16.26 9.83 -10.83
N ILE A 231 -15.42 9.67 -9.81
CA ILE A 231 -15.38 10.57 -8.64
C ILE A 231 -15.09 12.00 -9.08
N ILE A 232 -14.04 12.19 -9.90
CA ILE A 232 -13.63 13.50 -10.42
C ILE A 232 -14.78 14.16 -11.18
N ALA A 233 -15.37 13.45 -12.13
CA ALA A 233 -16.47 13.96 -12.97
C ALA A 233 -17.73 14.36 -12.17
N ARG A 234 -17.90 13.85 -10.95
CA ARG A 234 -19.07 14.13 -10.10
C ARG A 234 -18.83 15.18 -9.03
N SER A 235 -17.58 15.49 -8.72
CA SER A 235 -17.20 16.41 -7.65
C SER A 235 -17.15 17.86 -8.14
N LYS A 236 -17.50 18.81 -7.27
CA LYS A 236 -17.38 20.26 -7.58
C LYS A 236 -15.91 20.68 -7.67
N ARG A 237 -15.07 20.14 -6.77
CA ARG A 237 -13.62 20.30 -6.75
C ARG A 237 -12.98 18.94 -6.51
N ALA A 238 -12.05 18.53 -7.33
CA ALA A 238 -11.29 17.30 -7.13
C ALA A 238 -9.80 17.61 -7.12
N TYR A 239 -9.09 17.04 -6.14
CA TYR A 239 -7.65 17.18 -5.98
C TYR A 239 -6.98 15.82 -6.05
N VAL A 240 -5.86 15.73 -6.77
CA VAL A 240 -4.98 14.58 -6.62
C VAL A 240 -4.10 14.75 -5.39
N VAL A 241 -3.98 13.70 -4.56
CA VAL A 241 -3.10 13.67 -3.38
C VAL A 241 -1.94 12.71 -3.64
N ALA A 242 -0.73 13.26 -3.74
CA ALA A 242 0.44 12.48 -4.12
C ALA A 242 1.72 13.01 -3.46
N GLU A 243 2.56 12.11 -2.97
CA GLU A 243 3.90 12.46 -2.50
C GLU A 243 4.74 12.99 -3.68
N ALA A 244 5.60 13.99 -3.44
CA ALA A 244 6.42 14.64 -4.48
C ALA A 244 7.26 13.65 -5.32
N ARG A 245 7.68 12.52 -4.74
CA ARG A 245 8.37 11.45 -5.48
C ARG A 245 7.52 10.82 -6.60
N LYS A 246 6.20 10.94 -6.55
CA LYS A 246 5.29 10.42 -7.57
C LYS A 246 5.14 11.32 -8.78
N LEU A 247 5.71 12.53 -8.76
CA LEU A 247 5.76 13.45 -9.89
C LEU A 247 6.73 13.01 -10.98
N SER A 248 7.49 11.95 -10.75
CA SER A 248 8.42 11.32 -11.69
C SER A 248 8.16 9.83 -11.90
N THR A 249 7.01 9.34 -11.44
CA THR A 249 6.59 7.94 -11.64
C THR A 249 5.35 7.87 -12.51
N ASP A 250 5.10 6.70 -13.08
CA ASP A 250 3.97 6.48 -13.96
C ASP A 250 3.29 5.15 -13.62
N GLY A 251 2.00 5.06 -13.90
CA GLY A 251 1.20 3.86 -13.80
C GLY A 251 0.96 3.21 -15.16
N ASN A 252 0.07 2.22 -15.20
CA ASN A 252 -0.27 1.49 -16.44
C ASN A 252 -1.54 2.03 -17.10
N TYR A 253 -2.28 2.91 -16.42
CA TYR A 253 -3.57 3.40 -16.86
C TYR A 253 -3.77 4.86 -16.44
N ASP A 254 -3.84 5.75 -17.42
CA ASP A 254 -4.17 7.16 -17.22
C ASP A 254 -5.68 7.29 -16.99
N TYR A 255 -6.07 7.78 -15.81
CA TYR A 255 -7.47 7.88 -15.46
C TYR A 255 -8.05 9.29 -15.61
N THR A 256 -7.19 10.31 -15.71
CA THR A 256 -7.62 11.70 -15.94
C THR A 256 -6.45 12.55 -16.45
N PRO A 257 -6.69 13.57 -17.29
CA PRO A 257 -5.73 14.64 -17.49
C PRO A 257 -5.63 15.48 -16.20
N LEU A 258 -4.42 15.93 -15.84
CA LEU A 258 -4.17 16.68 -14.62
C LEU A 258 -4.98 17.98 -14.56
N ASN A 259 -5.15 18.67 -15.68
CA ASN A 259 -5.93 19.91 -15.79
C ASN A 259 -7.46 19.75 -15.66
N ALA A 260 -7.95 18.51 -15.53
CA ALA A 260 -9.34 18.26 -15.12
C ALA A 260 -9.55 18.35 -13.60
N LEU A 261 -8.47 18.49 -12.84
CA LEU A 261 -8.47 18.60 -11.38
C LEU A 261 -8.38 20.08 -10.97
N ALA A 262 -8.86 20.39 -9.77
CA ALA A 262 -8.69 21.70 -9.16
C ALA A 262 -7.24 21.94 -8.72
N GLY A 263 -6.52 20.88 -8.34
CA GLY A 263 -5.13 21.00 -7.93
C GLY A 263 -4.45 19.69 -7.56
N LEU A 264 -3.19 19.82 -7.21
CA LEU A 264 -2.31 18.79 -6.67
C LEU A 264 -1.96 19.14 -5.21
N VAL A 265 -2.30 18.25 -4.28
CA VAL A 265 -1.86 18.35 -2.88
C VAL A 265 -0.63 17.46 -2.72
N THR A 266 0.49 18.03 -2.32
CA THR A 266 1.75 17.30 -2.16
C THR A 266 2.48 17.68 -0.87
N ASP A 267 3.45 16.88 -0.47
CA ASP A 267 4.14 17.00 0.84
C ASP A 267 5.27 18.04 0.84
N THR A 268 5.85 18.32 -0.30
CA THR A 268 6.97 19.25 -0.45
C THR A 268 6.87 20.02 -1.76
N GLU A 269 7.50 21.17 -1.80
CA GLU A 269 7.52 22.00 -3.00
C GLU A 269 8.19 21.27 -4.18
N PRO A 270 7.51 21.11 -5.32
CA PRO A 270 8.09 20.49 -6.49
C PRO A 270 9.20 21.36 -7.13
N PRO A 271 10.09 20.76 -7.92
CA PRO A 271 11.08 21.51 -8.71
C PRO A 271 10.45 22.63 -9.54
N SER A 272 11.24 23.68 -9.82
CA SER A 272 10.76 24.89 -10.52
C SER A 272 10.16 24.63 -11.91
N ASP A 273 10.70 23.67 -12.65
CA ASP A 273 10.21 23.25 -13.96
C ASP A 273 8.83 22.53 -13.88
N ILE A 274 8.60 21.78 -12.83
CA ILE A 274 7.30 21.13 -12.56
C ILE A 274 6.27 22.18 -12.11
N ARG A 275 6.67 23.16 -11.30
CA ARG A 275 5.78 24.27 -10.90
C ARG A 275 5.39 25.14 -12.11
N ALA A 276 6.33 25.44 -12.98
CA ALA A 276 6.04 26.19 -14.23
C ALA A 276 5.03 25.43 -15.11
N ALA A 277 5.23 24.13 -15.32
CA ALA A 277 4.30 23.30 -16.07
C ALA A 277 2.90 23.22 -15.42
N ALA A 278 2.82 23.10 -14.11
CA ALA A 278 1.54 23.13 -13.39
C ALA A 278 0.81 24.48 -13.56
N ALA A 279 1.54 25.59 -13.50
CA ALA A 279 0.99 26.92 -13.71
C ALA A 279 0.45 27.10 -15.15
N GLU A 280 1.15 26.59 -16.17
CA GLU A 280 0.68 26.58 -17.56
C GLU A 280 -0.62 25.78 -17.74
N LEU A 281 -0.80 24.71 -16.96
CA LEU A 281 -2.03 23.91 -16.95
C LEU A 281 -3.15 24.53 -16.09
N GLY A 282 -2.88 25.60 -15.36
CA GLY A 282 -3.83 26.23 -14.43
C GLY A 282 -4.06 25.40 -13.15
N ILE A 283 -3.11 24.53 -12.79
CA ILE A 283 -3.20 23.64 -11.63
C ILE A 283 -2.64 24.30 -10.38
N GLU A 284 -3.47 24.37 -9.34
CA GLU A 284 -3.05 24.78 -8.00
C GLU A 284 -2.16 23.71 -7.36
N ILE A 285 -0.99 24.10 -6.83
CA ILE A 285 -0.16 23.23 -5.98
C ILE A 285 -0.40 23.64 -4.53
N VAL A 286 -0.99 22.73 -3.77
CA VAL A 286 -1.33 22.94 -2.36
C VAL A 286 -0.28 22.26 -1.49
N LEU A 287 0.36 23.03 -0.62
CA LEU A 287 1.41 22.60 0.29
C LEU A 287 0.93 22.70 1.75
N PRO A 288 1.54 21.94 2.67
CA PRO A 288 1.24 21.96 4.11
C PRO A 288 1.50 23.32 4.76
#